data_1536d4e90b2dc783f6240cb3e42e5a8e
#
_entry.id   1536d4e90b2dc783f6240cb3e42e5a8e
#
_cell.length_a   1.000
_cell.length_b   1.000
_cell.length_c   1.000
_cell.angle_alpha   90.00
_cell.angle_beta   90.00
_cell.angle_gamma   90.00
#
_symmetry.space_group_name_H-M   'P 1'
#
loop_
_entity.id
_entity.type
_entity.pdbx_description
1 polymer ?
#
loop_
_entity_poly.entity_id
_entity_poly.type
_entity_poly.pdbx_seq_one_letter_code
_entity_poly.pdbx_strand_id
1 'polypeptide(L)'
;MIRLEVLVEGVSDVPAIKEVLQRKLGLEEHTQFRIHPHRGKGKLPANPLKKPDDKHRGLLDQLPAKLIGYGKSSQYQFVLVVVDADDASPPQLLAELERMLEQLPTKPKVLFCLAVEETESWFIADIAALERAYPKGLKKQFLRNIEPDAIVGAWEMLAAALGLDPKKVSGLTKYEWATRIAPHLDLDNPKSPSFSKLITELNVFSELVVSPPLGQEFGARSK
;
A
#
# COMPACT_ATOMS: atom_id res chain seq x y z
N MET A 1 -1.17 23.07 -0.39
CA MET A 1 -0.26 21.96 -0.05
C MET A 1 -0.97 20.68 -0.44
N ILE A 2 -0.39 19.89 -1.31
CA ILE A 2 -0.99 18.62 -1.78
C ILE A 2 -0.83 17.61 -0.65
N ARG A 3 -1.93 16.92 -0.32
CA ARG A 3 -1.93 15.90 0.73
C ARG A 3 -2.26 14.55 0.11
N LEU A 4 -1.38 13.57 0.34
CA LEU A 4 -1.58 12.19 -0.05
C LEU A 4 -2.30 11.44 1.07
N GLU A 5 -3.46 10.90 0.79
CA GLU A 5 -4.15 9.97 1.68
C GLU A 5 -3.83 8.54 1.24
N VAL A 6 -3.41 7.71 2.18
CA VAL A 6 -2.98 6.34 1.92
C VAL A 6 -3.91 5.38 2.66
N LEU A 7 -4.52 4.48 1.92
CA LEU A 7 -5.45 3.49 2.47
C LEU A 7 -4.81 2.11 2.39
N VAL A 8 -4.70 1.42 3.51
CA VAL A 8 -4.10 0.08 3.62
C VAL A 8 -5.04 -0.87 4.35
N GLU A 9 -4.87 -2.19 4.13
CA GLU A 9 -5.75 -3.20 4.71
C GLU A 9 -5.62 -3.34 6.22
N GLY A 10 -4.41 -3.23 6.73
CA GLY A 10 -4.13 -3.43 8.13
C GLY A 10 -3.03 -2.54 8.70
N VAL A 11 -2.87 -2.61 10.01
CA VAL A 11 -1.81 -1.89 10.71
C VAL A 11 -0.42 -2.44 10.36
N SER A 12 -0.34 -3.71 9.93
CA SER A 12 0.90 -4.38 9.51
C SER A 12 1.53 -3.74 8.28
N ASP A 13 0.72 -3.16 7.39
CA ASP A 13 1.20 -2.56 6.14
C ASP A 13 1.80 -1.17 6.34
N VAL A 14 1.39 -0.51 7.44
CA VAL A 14 1.77 0.89 7.73
C VAL A 14 3.27 1.11 7.71
N PRO A 15 4.13 0.30 8.39
CA PRO A 15 5.56 0.57 8.43
C PRO A 15 6.23 0.48 7.05
N ALA A 16 5.86 -0.50 6.22
CA ALA A 16 6.42 -0.67 4.89
C ALA A 16 6.09 0.53 3.98
N ILE A 17 4.82 0.91 3.93
CA ILE A 17 4.38 2.02 3.10
C ILE A 17 4.94 3.36 3.60
N LYS A 18 5.01 3.56 4.92
CA LYS A 18 5.64 4.75 5.51
C LYS A 18 7.10 4.89 5.07
N GLU A 19 7.90 3.83 5.19
CA GLU A 19 9.30 3.82 4.76
C GLU A 19 9.45 4.15 3.28
N VAL A 20 8.61 3.57 2.44
CA VAL A 20 8.60 3.86 1.00
C VAL A 20 8.34 5.34 0.75
N LEU A 21 7.29 5.92 1.31
CA LEU A 21 6.92 7.31 1.08
C LEU A 21 7.98 8.28 1.61
N GLN A 22 8.55 8.01 2.78
CA GLN A 22 9.58 8.86 3.38
C GLN A 22 10.91 8.75 2.63
N ARG A 23 11.39 7.54 2.33
CA ARG A 23 12.70 7.33 1.72
C ARG A 23 12.73 7.58 0.22
N LYS A 24 11.64 7.25 -0.50
CA LYS A 24 11.59 7.39 -1.96
C LYS A 24 11.09 8.75 -2.42
N LEU A 25 10.09 9.31 -1.73
CA LEU A 25 9.47 10.57 -2.11
C LEU A 25 9.86 11.74 -1.20
N GLY A 26 10.59 11.50 -0.11
CA GLY A 26 10.96 12.54 0.86
C GLY A 26 9.76 13.18 1.57
N LEU A 27 8.62 12.49 1.64
CA LEU A 27 7.40 13.04 2.23
C LEU A 27 7.40 12.92 3.76
N GLU A 28 6.80 13.90 4.42
CA GLU A 28 6.61 13.92 5.88
C GLU A 28 5.22 13.45 6.27
N GLU A 29 5.17 12.44 7.16
CA GLU A 29 3.91 11.94 7.70
C GLU A 29 3.19 13.02 8.50
N HIS A 30 1.86 12.99 8.50
CA HIS A 30 0.93 13.95 9.11
C HIS A 30 0.92 15.36 8.47
N THR A 31 1.98 15.74 7.77
CA THR A 31 2.07 17.03 7.07
C THR A 31 1.69 16.87 5.59
N GLN A 32 2.36 15.94 4.88
CA GLN A 32 2.21 15.74 3.45
C GLN A 32 1.45 14.46 3.12
N PHE A 33 1.50 13.43 3.98
CA PHE A 33 0.70 12.23 3.83
C PHE A 33 0.12 11.74 5.16
N ARG A 34 -0.94 10.91 5.06
CA ARG A 34 -1.50 10.13 6.18
C ARG A 34 -1.80 8.72 5.72
N ILE A 35 -1.53 7.74 6.59
CA ILE A 35 -1.86 6.34 6.36
C ILE A 35 -3.06 5.97 7.23
N HIS A 36 -4.05 5.35 6.61
CA HIS A 36 -5.29 4.91 7.23
C HIS A 36 -5.40 3.39 7.16
N PRO A 37 -5.04 2.67 8.22
CA PRO A 37 -5.24 1.24 8.27
C PRO A 37 -6.73 0.90 8.48
N HIS A 38 -7.16 -0.20 7.87
CA HIS A 38 -8.51 -0.74 7.99
C HIS A 38 -8.51 -2.05 8.80
N ARG A 39 -9.63 -2.75 8.80
CA ARG A 39 -9.80 -4.04 9.47
C ARG A 39 -9.86 -5.17 8.44
N GLY A 40 -8.77 -5.35 7.69
CA GLY A 40 -8.63 -6.29 6.60
C GLY A 40 -9.14 -5.74 5.26
N LYS A 41 -9.09 -6.59 4.22
CA LYS A 41 -9.45 -6.27 2.85
C LYS A 41 -10.93 -5.90 2.67
N GLY A 42 -11.83 -6.70 3.24
CA GLY A 42 -13.25 -6.57 2.96
C GLY A 42 -13.62 -6.97 1.53
N LYS A 43 -14.74 -6.44 1.01
CA LYS A 43 -15.23 -6.70 -0.36
C LYS A 43 -15.77 -5.43 -0.97
N LEU A 44 -15.58 -5.26 -2.28
CA LEU A 44 -16.23 -4.17 -3.01
C LEU A 44 -17.77 -4.34 -2.95
N PRO A 45 -18.50 -3.28 -2.57
CA PRO A 45 -19.96 -3.36 -2.57
C PRO A 45 -20.50 -3.41 -4.01
N ALA A 46 -21.54 -4.22 -4.23
CA ALA A 46 -22.20 -4.31 -5.55
C ALA A 46 -22.74 -2.95 -6.05
N ASN A 47 -23.11 -2.07 -5.13
CA ASN A 47 -23.46 -0.68 -5.44
C ASN A 47 -22.51 0.25 -4.69
N PRO A 48 -21.54 0.88 -5.38
CA PRO A 48 -20.54 1.75 -4.74
C PRO A 48 -21.10 3.07 -4.22
N LEU A 49 -22.34 3.41 -4.59
CA LEU A 49 -23.02 4.64 -4.12
C LEU A 49 -23.82 4.42 -2.83
N LYS A 50 -24.00 3.16 -2.44
CA LYS A 50 -24.69 2.83 -1.18
C LYS A 50 -23.77 3.15 0.02
N LYS A 51 -24.36 3.75 1.07
CA LYS A 51 -23.64 3.95 2.34
C LYS A 51 -23.10 2.61 2.85
N PRO A 52 -21.83 2.53 3.25
CA PRO A 52 -21.26 1.33 3.85
C PRO A 52 -22.02 0.91 5.11
N ASP A 53 -22.12 -0.39 5.33
CA ASP A 53 -22.63 -0.93 6.58
C ASP A 53 -21.56 -0.73 7.68
N ASP A 54 -21.97 -0.25 8.85
CA ASP A 54 -21.07 0.00 10.00
C ASP A 54 -20.41 -1.29 10.53
N LYS A 55 -20.93 -2.45 10.16
CA LYS A 55 -20.35 -3.77 10.48
C LYS A 55 -19.20 -4.15 9.55
N HIS A 56 -19.22 -3.66 8.32
CA HIS A 56 -18.21 -3.94 7.30
C HIS A 56 -17.15 -2.84 7.30
N ARG A 57 -15.99 -3.14 7.90
CA ARG A 57 -14.92 -2.15 8.15
C ARG A 57 -13.63 -2.49 7.41
N GLY A 58 -13.68 -3.39 6.45
CA GLY A 58 -12.57 -3.67 5.56
C GLY A 58 -12.29 -2.51 4.61
N LEU A 59 -11.11 -2.49 4.05
CA LEU A 59 -10.69 -1.44 3.12
C LEU A 59 -11.66 -1.31 1.95
N LEU A 60 -11.95 -2.40 1.26
CA LEU A 60 -12.80 -2.38 0.06
C LEU A 60 -14.27 -2.06 0.39
N ASP A 61 -14.75 -2.45 1.58
CA ASP A 61 -16.11 -2.10 2.02
C ASP A 61 -16.31 -0.58 2.13
N GLN A 62 -15.26 0.13 2.58
CA GLN A 62 -15.30 1.56 2.85
C GLN A 62 -14.79 2.42 1.70
N LEU A 63 -14.09 1.81 0.74
CA LEU A 63 -13.33 2.49 -0.29
C LEU A 63 -14.17 3.47 -1.13
N PRO A 64 -15.35 3.09 -1.68
CA PRO A 64 -16.12 4.02 -2.51
C PRO A 64 -16.55 5.27 -1.76
N ALA A 65 -17.03 5.11 -0.52
CA ALA A 65 -17.48 6.24 0.31
C ALA A 65 -16.33 7.19 0.68
N LYS A 66 -15.15 6.63 0.99
CA LYS A 66 -13.93 7.42 1.27
C LYS A 66 -13.49 8.20 0.03
N LEU A 67 -13.44 7.56 -1.14
CA LEU A 67 -13.05 8.21 -2.39
C LEU A 67 -14.02 9.33 -2.78
N ILE A 68 -15.33 9.13 -2.61
CA ILE A 68 -16.32 10.20 -2.78
C ILE A 68 -16.06 11.35 -1.80
N GLY A 69 -15.77 11.04 -0.54
CA GLY A 69 -15.44 12.04 0.48
C GLY A 69 -14.21 12.87 0.11
N TYR A 70 -13.14 12.22 -0.30
CA TYR A 70 -11.91 12.89 -0.73
C TYR A 70 -12.12 13.71 -2.01
N GLY A 71 -12.88 13.20 -2.98
CA GLY A 71 -13.18 13.92 -4.22
C GLY A 71 -14.00 15.18 -4.03
N LYS A 72 -14.71 15.33 -2.90
CA LYS A 72 -15.44 16.57 -2.54
C LYS A 72 -14.54 17.65 -1.93
N SER A 73 -13.32 17.30 -1.55
CA SER A 73 -12.39 18.21 -0.90
C SER A 73 -11.25 18.58 -1.85
N SER A 74 -11.03 19.88 -2.04
CA SER A 74 -9.87 20.37 -2.82
C SER A 74 -8.50 20.07 -2.17
N GLN A 75 -8.48 19.67 -0.90
CA GLN A 75 -7.25 19.34 -0.18
C GLN A 75 -6.72 17.94 -0.47
N TYR A 76 -7.60 17.00 -0.87
CA TYR A 76 -7.26 15.59 -1.08
C TYR A 76 -7.24 15.28 -2.57
N GLN A 77 -6.17 15.70 -3.25
CA GLN A 77 -6.08 15.50 -4.69
C GLN A 77 -5.62 14.10 -5.07
N PHE A 78 -4.99 13.37 -4.14
CA PHE A 78 -4.37 12.10 -4.41
C PHE A 78 -4.63 11.08 -3.30
N VAL A 79 -4.95 9.86 -3.71
CA VAL A 79 -5.13 8.72 -2.82
C VAL A 79 -4.32 7.54 -3.35
N LEU A 80 -3.48 6.97 -2.50
CA LEU A 80 -2.83 5.68 -2.72
C LEU A 80 -3.65 4.61 -1.99
N VAL A 81 -4.04 3.56 -2.70
CA VAL A 81 -4.73 2.40 -2.13
C VAL A 81 -3.83 1.20 -2.29
N VAL A 82 -3.41 0.58 -1.19
CA VAL A 82 -2.61 -0.64 -1.19
C VAL A 82 -3.48 -1.80 -0.74
N VAL A 83 -3.59 -2.81 -1.60
CA VAL A 83 -4.48 -3.96 -1.40
C VAL A 83 -3.70 -5.23 -1.69
N ASP A 84 -3.80 -6.22 -0.81
CA ASP A 84 -3.29 -7.56 -1.05
C ASP A 84 -4.18 -8.28 -2.07
N ALA A 85 -3.58 -8.91 -3.08
CA ALA A 85 -4.34 -9.65 -4.07
C ALA A 85 -4.92 -10.93 -3.50
N ASP A 86 -4.26 -11.52 -2.47
CA ASP A 86 -4.57 -12.86 -1.94
C ASP A 86 -4.69 -13.87 -3.10
N ASP A 87 -5.77 -14.67 -3.09
CA ASP A 87 -6.09 -15.64 -4.14
C ASP A 87 -6.68 -15.02 -5.41
N ALA A 88 -6.90 -13.69 -5.44
CA ALA A 88 -7.49 -13.04 -6.60
C ALA A 88 -6.46 -12.81 -7.71
N SER A 89 -6.91 -12.89 -8.96
CA SER A 89 -6.08 -12.45 -10.09
C SER A 89 -5.84 -10.94 -10.01
N PRO A 90 -4.57 -10.47 -9.88
CA PRO A 90 -4.28 -9.04 -9.77
C PRO A 90 -4.87 -8.19 -10.92
N PRO A 91 -4.82 -8.63 -12.21
CA PRO A 91 -5.47 -7.89 -13.29
C PRO A 91 -6.98 -7.79 -13.14
N GLN A 92 -7.64 -8.84 -12.65
CA GLN A 92 -9.10 -8.84 -12.45
C GLN A 92 -9.48 -7.91 -11.30
N LEU A 93 -8.77 -7.99 -10.17
CA LEU A 93 -9.00 -7.09 -9.03
C LEU A 93 -8.78 -5.62 -9.41
N LEU A 94 -7.72 -5.32 -10.17
CA LEU A 94 -7.47 -3.98 -10.65
C LEU A 94 -8.62 -3.48 -11.53
N ALA A 95 -9.08 -4.29 -12.48
CA ALA A 95 -10.20 -3.94 -13.36
C ALA A 95 -11.52 -3.72 -12.58
N GLU A 96 -11.74 -4.45 -11.49
CA GLU A 96 -12.88 -4.23 -10.59
C GLU A 96 -12.77 -2.90 -9.84
N LEU A 97 -11.59 -2.57 -9.33
CA LEU A 97 -11.32 -1.30 -8.64
C LEU A 97 -11.49 -0.10 -9.59
N GLU A 98 -10.96 -0.19 -10.79
CA GLU A 98 -11.09 0.86 -11.82
C GLU A 98 -12.55 1.04 -12.24
N ARG A 99 -13.27 -0.05 -12.49
CA ARG A 99 -14.71 0.00 -12.82
C ARG A 99 -15.54 0.60 -11.69
N MET A 100 -15.22 0.28 -10.44
CA MET A 100 -15.83 0.91 -9.27
C MET A 100 -15.54 2.41 -9.26
N LEU A 101 -14.27 2.81 -9.48
CA LEU A 101 -13.85 4.20 -9.50
C LEU A 101 -14.57 5.03 -10.57
N GLU A 102 -14.83 4.45 -11.75
CA GLU A 102 -15.56 5.11 -12.83
C GLU A 102 -17.00 5.44 -12.46
N GLN A 103 -17.63 4.65 -11.61
CA GLN A 103 -19.01 4.87 -11.18
C GLN A 103 -19.17 5.98 -10.13
N LEU A 104 -18.06 6.48 -9.55
CA LEU A 104 -18.13 7.50 -8.51
C LEU A 104 -18.40 8.89 -9.08
N PRO A 105 -19.36 9.65 -8.51
CA PRO A 105 -19.72 10.98 -9.00
C PRO A 105 -18.61 12.03 -8.80
N THR A 106 -17.81 11.83 -7.76
CA THR A 106 -16.62 12.65 -7.44
C THR A 106 -15.53 11.73 -6.94
N LYS A 107 -14.30 11.98 -7.35
CA LYS A 107 -13.14 11.18 -6.95
C LYS A 107 -11.85 12.00 -7.03
N PRO A 108 -10.87 11.74 -6.17
CA PRO A 108 -9.52 12.26 -6.31
C PRO A 108 -8.79 11.52 -7.44
N LYS A 109 -7.53 11.86 -7.69
CA LYS A 109 -6.64 10.98 -8.44
C LYS A 109 -6.29 9.78 -7.55
N VAL A 110 -6.49 8.57 -8.04
CA VAL A 110 -6.27 7.34 -7.29
C VAL A 110 -5.18 6.52 -7.96
N LEU A 111 -4.24 6.04 -7.15
CA LEU A 111 -3.28 5.02 -7.52
C LEU A 111 -3.62 3.74 -6.77
N PHE A 112 -3.92 2.66 -7.49
CA PHE A 112 -4.11 1.33 -6.92
C PHE A 112 -2.82 0.54 -6.99
N CYS A 113 -2.28 0.17 -5.84
CA CYS A 113 -1.16 -0.74 -5.71
C CYS A 113 -1.66 -2.10 -5.22
N LEU A 114 -1.40 -3.13 -5.99
CA LEU A 114 -1.70 -4.50 -5.60
C LEU A 114 -0.40 -5.19 -5.16
N ALA A 115 -0.31 -5.55 -3.87
CA ALA A 115 0.67 -6.51 -3.43
C ALA A 115 0.22 -7.89 -3.94
N VAL A 116 1.07 -8.59 -4.67
CA VAL A 116 0.72 -9.92 -5.14
C VAL A 116 0.86 -10.87 -3.96
N GLU A 117 -0.24 -11.57 -3.68
CA GLU A 117 -0.51 -12.28 -2.44
C GLU A 117 -0.56 -11.33 -1.23
N GLU A 118 0.56 -11.01 -0.58
CA GLU A 118 0.61 -10.18 0.62
C GLU A 118 1.86 -9.26 0.60
N THR A 119 1.86 -8.22 1.43
CA THR A 119 3.01 -7.30 1.58
C THR A 119 4.26 -8.02 2.12
N GLU A 120 4.11 -9.14 2.83
CA GLU A 120 5.23 -9.97 3.28
C GLU A 120 6.03 -10.57 2.11
N SER A 121 5.47 -10.70 0.91
CA SER A 121 6.20 -11.14 -0.28
C SER A 121 7.34 -10.18 -0.64
N TRP A 122 7.17 -8.89 -0.37
CA TRP A 122 8.23 -7.89 -0.57
C TRP A 122 9.42 -8.10 0.36
N PHE A 123 9.14 -8.54 1.61
CA PHE A 123 10.17 -8.78 2.61
C PHE A 123 11.00 -10.04 2.30
N ILE A 124 10.32 -11.14 1.95
CA ILE A 124 11.02 -12.40 1.63
C ILE A 124 11.80 -12.34 0.32
N ALA A 125 11.43 -11.42 -0.58
CA ALA A 125 12.17 -11.15 -1.81
C ALA A 125 13.53 -10.49 -1.56
N ASP A 126 13.66 -9.66 -0.53
CA ASP A 126 14.88 -8.94 -0.20
C ASP A 126 15.64 -9.60 0.96
N ILE A 127 16.35 -10.68 0.63
CA ILE A 127 17.14 -11.43 1.61
C ILE A 127 18.19 -10.54 2.30
N ALA A 128 18.76 -9.55 1.59
CA ALA A 128 19.73 -8.64 2.17
C ALA A 128 19.09 -7.71 3.21
N ALA A 129 17.86 -7.27 3.00
CA ALA A 129 17.09 -6.53 3.99
C ALA A 129 16.80 -7.39 5.23
N LEU A 130 16.41 -8.65 5.03
CA LEU A 130 16.18 -9.59 6.12
C LEU A 130 17.45 -9.87 6.94
N GLU A 131 18.60 -10.00 6.29
CA GLU A 131 19.88 -10.18 7.00
C GLU A 131 20.28 -8.98 7.85
N ARG A 132 20.00 -7.77 7.35
CA ARG A 132 20.21 -6.54 8.12
C ARG A 132 19.26 -6.43 9.29
N ALA A 133 17.99 -6.75 9.08
CA ALA A 133 16.96 -6.74 10.12
C ALA A 133 17.18 -7.82 11.18
N TYR A 134 17.63 -9.00 10.75
CA TYR A 134 17.83 -10.18 11.60
C TYR A 134 19.22 -10.78 11.40
N PRO A 135 20.29 -10.12 11.90
CA PRO A 135 21.67 -10.58 11.68
C PRO A 135 21.98 -11.92 12.34
N LYS A 136 21.13 -12.35 13.26
CA LYS A 136 21.23 -13.65 13.95
C LYS A 136 19.89 -14.38 13.85
N GLY A 137 19.95 -15.69 13.55
CA GLY A 137 18.77 -16.56 13.61
C GLY A 137 17.96 -16.67 12.32
N LEU A 138 18.28 -15.91 11.25
CA LEU A 138 17.61 -16.04 9.96
C LEU A 138 17.96 -17.40 9.30
N LYS A 139 16.94 -18.22 9.07
CA LYS A 139 17.05 -19.54 8.45
C LYS A 139 16.87 -19.44 6.93
N LYS A 140 17.92 -19.03 6.23
CA LYS A 140 17.92 -18.77 4.78
C LYS A 140 17.49 -19.93 3.90
N GLN A 141 17.55 -21.18 4.40
CA GLN A 141 17.10 -22.36 3.64
C GLN A 141 15.62 -22.29 3.25
N PHE A 142 14.79 -21.56 4.01
CA PHE A 142 13.38 -21.36 3.69
C PHE A 142 13.16 -20.28 2.61
N LEU A 143 14.20 -19.50 2.30
CA LEU A 143 14.14 -18.38 1.35
C LEU A 143 14.91 -18.68 0.05
N ARG A 144 15.30 -19.94 -0.19
CA ARG A 144 16.04 -20.31 -1.39
C ARG A 144 15.06 -20.60 -2.55
N ASN A 145 15.41 -20.10 -3.74
CA ASN A 145 14.68 -20.36 -4.98
C ASN A 145 13.20 -19.94 -4.91
N ILE A 146 12.88 -18.89 -4.18
CA ILE A 146 11.55 -18.30 -4.18
C ILE A 146 11.39 -17.38 -5.39
N GLU A 147 10.24 -17.52 -6.05
CA GLU A 147 9.73 -16.46 -6.94
C GLU A 147 8.80 -15.59 -6.10
N PRO A 148 9.20 -14.34 -5.76
CA PRO A 148 8.49 -13.54 -4.76
C PRO A 148 7.03 -13.47 -5.18
N ASP A 149 6.45 -12.98 -6.00
CA ASP A 149 5.02 -12.81 -6.28
C ASP A 149 4.30 -14.09 -6.80
N ALA A 150 4.95 -15.26 -6.72
CA ALA A 150 4.34 -16.55 -7.04
C ALA A 150 4.15 -17.47 -5.82
N ILE A 151 4.45 -16.98 -4.64
CA ILE A 151 4.36 -17.73 -3.38
C ILE A 151 2.98 -17.55 -2.78
N VAL A 152 2.37 -18.67 -2.40
CA VAL A 152 1.21 -18.68 -1.48
C VAL A 152 1.73 -18.89 -0.07
N GLY A 153 1.31 -18.04 0.86
CA GLY A 153 1.74 -18.09 2.26
C GLY A 153 3.08 -17.38 2.51
N ALA A 154 3.23 -16.17 2.01
CA ALA A 154 4.44 -15.38 2.18
C ALA A 154 4.76 -15.11 3.65
N TRP A 155 3.76 -14.83 4.49
CA TRP A 155 3.99 -14.60 5.92
C TRP A 155 4.34 -15.90 6.67
N GLU A 156 3.78 -17.07 6.28
CA GLU A 156 4.17 -18.37 6.86
C GLU A 156 5.63 -18.69 6.55
N MET A 157 6.04 -18.39 5.34
CA MET A 157 7.44 -18.57 4.93
C MET A 157 8.37 -17.64 5.71
N LEU A 158 7.98 -16.38 5.89
CA LEU A 158 8.73 -15.44 6.73
C LEU A 158 8.80 -15.93 8.18
N ALA A 159 7.69 -16.42 8.75
CA ALA A 159 7.67 -17.02 10.07
C ALA A 159 8.66 -18.18 10.19
N ALA A 160 8.66 -19.11 9.23
CA ALA A 160 9.58 -20.23 9.20
C ALA A 160 11.04 -19.78 9.10
N ALA A 161 11.32 -18.79 8.26
CA ALA A 161 12.66 -18.21 8.11
C ALA A 161 13.15 -17.52 9.39
N LEU A 162 12.24 -16.94 10.17
CA LEU A 162 12.54 -16.34 11.47
C LEU A 162 12.48 -17.35 12.63
N GLY A 163 12.14 -18.61 12.36
CA GLY A 163 12.08 -19.68 13.37
C GLY A 163 10.89 -19.58 14.28
N LEU A 164 9.80 -18.94 13.83
CA LEU A 164 8.56 -18.80 14.56
C LEU A 164 7.54 -19.86 14.11
N ASP A 165 6.68 -20.26 15.05
CA ASP A 165 5.52 -21.10 14.75
C ASP A 165 4.44 -20.21 14.09
N PRO A 166 3.99 -20.49 12.85
CA PRO A 166 2.94 -19.73 12.20
C PRO A 166 1.68 -19.55 13.04
N LYS A 167 1.32 -20.55 13.85
CA LYS A 167 0.15 -20.48 14.75
C LYS A 167 0.24 -19.41 15.84
N LYS A 168 1.44 -18.87 16.07
CA LYS A 168 1.70 -17.80 17.05
C LYS A 168 1.85 -16.43 16.41
N VAL A 169 1.78 -16.34 15.09
CA VAL A 169 1.85 -15.08 14.36
C VAL A 169 0.52 -14.33 14.50
N SER A 170 0.61 -13.10 14.91
CA SER A 170 -0.52 -12.18 15.05
C SER A 170 -0.30 -10.94 14.18
N GLY A 171 -1.32 -10.10 14.05
CA GLY A 171 -1.17 -8.80 13.39
C GLY A 171 -0.08 -7.92 14.03
N LEU A 172 0.11 -8.02 15.35
CA LEU A 172 1.20 -7.34 16.04
C LEU A 172 2.57 -7.89 15.60
N THR A 173 2.69 -9.20 15.46
CA THR A 173 3.92 -9.84 14.97
C THR A 173 4.26 -9.36 13.55
N LYS A 174 3.28 -9.33 12.66
CA LYS A 174 3.45 -8.81 11.29
C LYS A 174 3.86 -7.32 11.30
N TYR A 175 3.26 -6.51 12.15
CA TYR A 175 3.63 -5.10 12.34
C TYR A 175 5.09 -4.93 12.80
N GLU A 176 5.53 -5.75 13.76
CA GLU A 176 6.91 -5.76 14.26
C GLU A 176 7.89 -6.17 13.15
N TRP A 177 7.56 -7.17 12.32
CA TRP A 177 8.34 -7.56 11.15
C TRP A 177 8.49 -6.40 10.18
N ALA A 178 7.37 -5.79 9.79
CA ALA A 178 7.37 -4.67 8.87
C ALA A 178 8.19 -3.50 9.40
N THR A 179 8.02 -3.14 10.69
CA THR A 179 8.80 -2.07 11.34
C THR A 179 10.31 -2.35 11.30
N ARG A 180 10.70 -3.61 11.45
CA ARG A 180 12.10 -4.00 11.51
C ARG A 180 12.75 -4.19 10.14
N ILE A 181 11.99 -4.68 9.16
CA ILE A 181 12.52 -5.02 7.83
C ILE A 181 12.47 -3.83 6.87
N ALA A 182 11.37 -3.08 6.87
CA ALA A 182 11.12 -2.03 5.88
C ALA A 182 12.23 -0.96 5.78
N PRO A 183 12.89 -0.52 6.87
CA PRO A 183 14.01 0.42 6.78
C PRO A 183 15.19 -0.08 5.96
N HIS A 184 15.28 -1.39 5.74
CA HIS A 184 16.39 -2.04 5.03
C HIS A 184 16.08 -2.43 3.59
N LEU A 185 14.82 -2.32 3.14
CA LEU A 185 14.43 -2.66 1.77
C LEU A 185 15.20 -1.83 0.74
N ASP A 186 15.61 -2.48 -0.33
CA ASP A 186 16.25 -1.83 -1.47
C ASP A 186 15.19 -1.20 -2.37
N LEU A 187 14.99 0.12 -2.21
CA LEU A 187 14.00 0.88 -2.96
C LEU A 187 14.48 1.29 -4.36
N ASP A 188 15.77 1.17 -4.65
CA ASP A 188 16.33 1.50 -5.96
C ASP A 188 16.37 0.28 -6.88
N ASN A 189 16.39 -0.93 -6.27
CA ASN A 189 16.40 -2.18 -7.00
C ASN A 189 15.48 -3.22 -6.32
N PRO A 190 14.15 -2.97 -6.28
CA PRO A 190 13.19 -3.86 -5.64
C PRO A 190 13.24 -5.27 -6.22
N LYS A 191 13.13 -6.29 -5.37
CA LYS A 191 13.30 -7.70 -5.76
C LYS A 191 11.98 -8.38 -6.09
N SER A 192 10.85 -7.87 -5.58
CA SER A 192 9.50 -8.34 -5.93
C SER A 192 8.96 -7.52 -7.10
N PRO A 193 8.37 -8.16 -8.13
CA PRO A 193 7.74 -7.45 -9.25
C PRO A 193 6.64 -6.49 -8.83
N SER A 194 5.75 -6.89 -7.91
CA SER A 194 4.68 -6.02 -7.41
C SER A 194 5.22 -4.82 -6.64
N PHE A 195 6.28 -5.01 -5.85
CA PHE A 195 6.96 -3.92 -5.17
C PHE A 195 7.67 -2.98 -6.15
N SER A 196 8.33 -3.52 -7.16
CA SER A 196 8.95 -2.75 -8.24
C SER A 196 7.93 -1.90 -8.98
N LYS A 197 6.74 -2.45 -9.23
CA LYS A 197 5.62 -1.71 -9.84
C LYS A 197 5.18 -0.55 -8.95
N LEU A 198 4.97 -0.77 -7.65
CA LEU A 198 4.65 0.32 -6.71
C LEU A 198 5.68 1.44 -6.77
N ILE A 199 6.97 1.11 -6.68
CA ILE A 199 8.05 2.12 -6.71
C ILE A 199 8.04 2.90 -8.03
N THR A 200 7.85 2.22 -9.16
CA THR A 200 7.77 2.86 -10.48
C THR A 200 6.58 3.81 -10.58
N GLU A 201 5.41 3.38 -10.15
CA GLU A 201 4.19 4.18 -10.18
C GLU A 201 4.27 5.38 -9.24
N LEU A 202 4.90 5.23 -8.07
CA LEU A 202 5.13 6.34 -7.15
C LEU A 202 6.11 7.37 -7.71
N ASN A 203 7.11 6.98 -8.48
CA ASN A 203 8.01 7.92 -9.16
C ASN A 203 7.23 8.78 -10.17
N VAL A 204 6.41 8.17 -11.03
CA VAL A 204 5.53 8.89 -11.97
C VAL A 204 4.55 9.80 -11.20
N PHE A 205 4.01 9.31 -10.12
CA PHE A 205 3.10 10.08 -9.27
C PHE A 205 3.80 11.28 -8.61
N SER A 206 5.05 11.14 -8.17
CA SER A 206 5.80 12.23 -7.55
C SER A 206 6.03 13.40 -8.51
N GLU A 207 6.25 13.13 -9.79
CA GLU A 207 6.38 14.17 -10.82
C GLU A 207 5.09 14.99 -10.96
N LEU A 208 3.93 14.35 -10.80
CA LEU A 208 2.62 15.02 -10.84
C LEU A 208 2.31 15.82 -9.57
N VAL A 209 2.91 15.43 -8.43
CA VAL A 209 2.67 16.04 -7.11
C VAL A 209 3.65 17.18 -6.84
N VAL A 210 4.91 17.02 -7.24
CA VAL A 210 6.00 17.99 -6.97
C VAL A 210 6.06 19.09 -8.01
N SER A 211 5.58 18.83 -9.23
CA SER A 211 5.49 19.83 -10.31
C SER A 211 4.00 20.16 -10.57
N PRO A 212 3.42 21.15 -9.88
CA PRO A 212 2.10 21.63 -10.28
C PRO A 212 2.22 22.16 -11.73
N PRO A 213 1.23 21.90 -12.60
CA PRO A 213 1.25 22.39 -13.97
C PRO A 213 1.46 23.92 -13.94
N LEU A 214 2.50 24.39 -14.60
CA LEU A 214 2.75 25.80 -14.86
C LEU A 214 1.53 26.38 -15.59
N GLY A 215 0.71 27.17 -14.90
CA GLY A 215 -0.37 27.90 -15.54
C GLY A 215 -1.72 27.87 -14.84
N GLN A 216 -1.78 28.28 -13.58
CA GLN A 216 -2.94 29.00 -13.06
C GLN A 216 -2.42 30.12 -12.13
N GLU A 217 -2.03 31.22 -12.75
CA GLU A 217 -1.97 32.48 -12.05
C GLU A 217 -3.38 32.79 -11.53
N PHE A 218 -3.53 32.73 -10.22
CA PHE A 218 -4.70 33.32 -9.55
C PHE A 218 -4.61 34.81 -9.80
N GLY A 219 -5.40 35.25 -10.78
CA GLY A 219 -5.57 36.66 -11.09
C GLY A 219 -5.83 37.47 -9.82
N ALA A 220 -4.91 38.28 -9.45
CA ALA A 220 -5.08 39.33 -8.46
C ALA A 220 -6.24 40.19 -8.94
N ARG A 221 -7.41 40.07 -8.33
CA ARG A 221 -8.44 41.09 -8.46
C ARG A 221 -8.02 42.28 -7.63
N SER A 222 -7.42 43.23 -8.31
CA SER A 222 -7.41 44.63 -7.87
C SER A 222 -8.83 45.16 -7.94
N LYS A 223 -9.35 45.58 -6.87
CA LYS A 223 -10.09 46.78 -6.51
C LYS A 223 -10.98 46.53 -5.32
#